data_1fa0ab5fe37fb912a43c05fee72b68a1
#
_entry.id   1fa0ab5fe37fb912a43c05fee72b68a1
#
_cell.length_a   1.000
_cell.length_b   1.000
_cell.length_c   1.000
_cell.angle_alpha   90.00
_cell.angle_beta   90.00
_cell.angle_gamma   90.00
#
_symmetry.space_group_name_H-M   'P 1'
#
loop_
_entity.id
_entity.type
_entity.pdbx_description
1 polymer ?
#
loop_
_entity_poly.entity_id
_entity_poly.type
_entity_poly.pdbx_seq_one_letter_code
_entity_poly.pdbx_strand_id
1 'polypeptide(L)'
;MINIIKKNGEHQKFNAEKIRRAIRKSATRVCVELTDKEEKNVVDLVKKQLQFQETDISVDTIHNMVEVALDHINSNVAKSYREYRDNRKQFSEMLDKVYSKKLSLNFVGDRSNANSDSALTTTQKAIVYNELNSELYKKFFLTQKEERAMSDGYIYIHDRGSRLDTINCCIYDMKNLITGGFLMGNLDYQEPKSLDVAFDLIGDVTLTAASSQYGGFTIPQIDKLLAPYAQKSYEFYVNEYKTNYNQTSQALGSKNETPEGLKKIEALADEYAMKKVQRDFEQGFQSWEMKFNSVASSRGDYPFTAITFGLGTSKFETMCSSIVLKVRKNGQGKPGLKRPVLFPKLSFFYDENLHGKGKQLEWLFDEALECSMKTMYPDFISLTGDGYAPTIYKKYGVPISRMGCISKDEKVTYAWTKYLEDCEEPYTSAIGDLYDCIKSNMNFVFNKINSVVLSILDTIHDETKKEKFRKRGYVWCYGNLINQWAKDFKEFYKRKVWNRCSACFLKKG
;
A
#
# COMPACT_ATOMS: atom_id res chain seq x y z
N MET A 1 -11.84 58.46 -10.16
CA MET A 1 -10.66 57.70 -9.67
C MET A 1 -11.08 56.24 -9.67
N ILE A 2 -10.43 55.36 -10.44
CA ILE A 2 -10.82 53.98 -10.62
C ILE A 2 -10.33 53.17 -9.42
N ASN A 3 -11.17 52.34 -8.84
CA ASN A 3 -10.79 51.41 -7.82
C ASN A 3 -10.46 50.03 -8.42
N ILE A 4 -9.64 49.29 -7.70
CA ILE A 4 -9.29 47.94 -8.06
C ILE A 4 -10.11 46.98 -7.20
N ILE A 5 -10.86 46.08 -7.82
CA ILE A 5 -11.64 45.07 -7.15
C ILE A 5 -10.71 43.86 -6.83
N LYS A 6 -10.52 43.63 -5.54
CA LYS A 6 -9.74 42.44 -5.09
C LYS A 6 -10.53 41.14 -5.28
N LYS A 7 -9.85 40.01 -5.21
CA LYS A 7 -10.48 38.67 -5.29
C LYS A 7 -11.56 38.41 -4.23
N ASN A 8 -11.49 39.10 -3.07
CA ASN A 8 -12.50 39.03 -2.01
C ASN A 8 -13.65 40.05 -2.19
N GLY A 9 -13.72 40.74 -3.32
CA GLY A 9 -14.73 41.75 -3.64
C GLY A 9 -14.46 43.15 -3.06
N GLU A 10 -13.42 43.35 -2.25
CA GLU A 10 -13.09 44.65 -1.71
C GLU A 10 -12.57 45.61 -2.78
N HIS A 11 -13.01 46.87 -2.73
CA HIS A 11 -12.53 47.95 -3.60
C HIS A 11 -11.34 48.67 -2.96
N GLN A 12 -10.23 48.77 -3.67
CA GLN A 12 -9.03 49.47 -3.22
C GLN A 12 -8.49 50.40 -4.26
N LYS A 13 -8.06 51.60 -3.85
CA LYS A 13 -7.38 52.54 -4.73
C LYS A 13 -6.14 51.94 -5.37
N PHE A 14 -5.88 52.30 -6.63
CA PHE A 14 -4.67 51.89 -7.33
C PHE A 14 -3.41 52.33 -6.59
N ASN A 15 -2.46 51.42 -6.43
CA ASN A 15 -1.19 51.67 -5.75
C ASN A 15 0.00 51.20 -6.61
N ALA A 16 0.72 52.17 -7.21
CA ALA A 16 1.86 51.91 -8.06
C ALA A 16 3.03 51.17 -7.34
N GLU A 17 3.20 51.38 -6.06
CA GLU A 17 4.29 50.77 -5.31
C GLU A 17 4.09 49.25 -5.15
N LYS A 18 2.84 48.79 -5.13
CA LYS A 18 2.57 47.34 -5.15
C LYS A 18 3.04 46.72 -6.48
N ILE A 19 2.85 47.42 -7.59
CA ILE A 19 3.32 46.98 -8.92
C ILE A 19 4.85 46.93 -8.95
N ARG A 20 5.52 48.01 -8.53
CA ARG A 20 6.99 48.05 -8.48
C ARG A 20 7.58 46.90 -7.68
N ARG A 21 7.02 46.64 -6.48
CA ARG A 21 7.45 45.54 -5.64
C ARG A 21 7.25 44.16 -6.29
N ALA A 22 6.15 43.95 -7.02
CA ALA A 22 5.87 42.72 -7.72
C ALA A 22 6.84 42.53 -8.93
N ILE A 23 7.12 43.60 -9.67
CA ILE A 23 8.08 43.59 -10.78
C ILE A 23 9.50 43.27 -10.28
N ARG A 24 9.98 43.92 -9.24
CA ARG A 24 11.30 43.66 -8.64
C ARG A 24 11.45 42.20 -8.23
N LYS A 25 10.43 41.64 -7.57
CA LYS A 25 10.43 40.23 -7.18
C LYS A 25 10.49 39.28 -8.39
N SER A 26 9.87 39.65 -9.50
CA SER A 26 9.89 38.84 -10.72
C SER A 26 11.24 38.95 -11.44
N ALA A 27 11.84 40.13 -11.46
CA ALA A 27 13.17 40.38 -11.99
C ALA A 27 14.25 39.62 -11.18
N THR A 28 14.20 39.67 -9.85
CA THR A 28 15.12 38.93 -8.98
C THR A 28 15.09 37.43 -9.23
N ARG A 29 13.90 36.83 -9.51
CA ARG A 29 13.79 35.39 -9.79
C ARG A 29 14.53 34.94 -11.06
N VAL A 30 14.70 35.81 -12.01
CA VAL A 30 15.41 35.52 -13.26
C VAL A 30 16.78 36.21 -13.32
N CYS A 31 17.28 36.63 -12.15
CA CYS A 31 18.59 37.30 -12.00
C CYS A 31 18.76 38.52 -12.92
N VAL A 32 17.69 39.31 -13.12
CA VAL A 32 17.67 40.55 -13.88
C VAL A 32 17.48 41.71 -12.91
N GLU A 33 18.29 42.75 -13.05
CA GLU A 33 18.09 44.02 -12.38
C GLU A 33 17.42 44.99 -13.33
N LEU A 34 16.22 45.48 -12.94
CA LEU A 34 15.54 46.57 -13.65
C LEU A 34 15.99 47.91 -13.09
N THR A 35 16.25 48.84 -13.99
CA THR A 35 16.55 50.21 -13.59
C THR A 35 15.28 50.93 -13.12
N ASP A 36 15.44 51.95 -12.28
CA ASP A 36 14.32 52.77 -11.78
C ASP A 36 13.49 53.40 -12.94
N LYS A 37 14.17 53.68 -14.07
CA LYS A 37 13.54 54.19 -15.28
C LYS A 37 12.62 53.16 -15.95
N GLU A 38 13.07 51.90 -16.01
CA GLU A 38 12.27 50.80 -16.58
C GLU A 38 11.08 50.46 -15.69
N GLU A 39 11.27 50.39 -14.37
CA GLU A 39 10.17 50.22 -13.42
C GLU A 39 9.11 51.35 -13.54
N LYS A 40 9.59 52.59 -13.67
CA LYS A 40 8.70 53.75 -13.85
C LYS A 40 7.95 53.63 -15.16
N ASN A 41 8.60 53.21 -16.25
CA ASN A 41 7.97 53.02 -17.54
C ASN A 41 6.85 51.99 -17.48
N VAL A 42 7.05 50.83 -16.82
CA VAL A 42 5.98 49.84 -16.63
C VAL A 42 4.79 50.46 -15.92
N VAL A 43 5.03 51.17 -14.81
CA VAL A 43 3.98 51.80 -14.02
C VAL A 43 3.21 52.87 -14.85
N ASP A 44 3.93 53.66 -15.63
CA ASP A 44 3.33 54.73 -16.46
C ASP A 44 2.54 54.15 -17.63
N LEU A 45 2.96 53.02 -18.22
CA LEU A 45 2.16 52.29 -19.23
C LEU A 45 0.87 51.75 -18.60
N VAL A 46 0.94 51.15 -17.43
CA VAL A 46 -0.25 50.66 -16.71
C VAL A 46 -1.20 51.82 -16.37
N LYS A 47 -0.67 52.97 -15.90
CA LYS A 47 -1.48 54.16 -15.62
C LYS A 47 -2.16 54.71 -16.85
N LYS A 48 -1.48 54.73 -18.01
CA LYS A 48 -2.10 55.13 -19.29
C LYS A 48 -3.26 54.22 -19.65
N GLN A 49 -3.09 52.90 -19.53
CA GLN A 49 -4.19 51.97 -19.80
C GLN A 49 -5.37 52.13 -18.83
N LEU A 50 -5.09 52.47 -17.57
CA LEU A 50 -6.13 52.77 -16.58
C LEU A 50 -6.95 54.02 -16.92
N GLN A 51 -6.37 55.01 -17.54
CA GLN A 51 -7.09 56.26 -17.93
C GLN A 51 -8.22 56.01 -18.96
N PHE A 52 -8.15 54.92 -19.71
CA PHE A 52 -9.17 54.53 -20.67
C PHE A 52 -10.26 53.62 -20.10
N GLN A 53 -10.23 53.32 -18.78
CA GLN A 53 -11.26 52.52 -18.14
C GLN A 53 -12.32 53.43 -17.52
N GLU A 54 -13.58 53.10 -17.76
CA GLU A 54 -14.73 53.87 -17.23
C GLU A 54 -15.28 53.31 -15.93
N THR A 55 -14.95 52.07 -15.61
CA THR A 55 -15.45 51.33 -14.42
C THR A 55 -14.31 50.81 -13.56
N ASP A 56 -14.62 50.44 -12.32
CA ASP A 56 -13.70 49.72 -11.44
C ASP A 56 -13.27 48.38 -12.08
N ILE A 57 -12.00 48.04 -11.97
CA ILE A 57 -11.42 46.88 -12.68
C ILE A 57 -10.88 45.84 -11.70
N SER A 58 -10.86 44.60 -12.17
CA SER A 58 -10.35 43.47 -11.37
C SER A 58 -8.82 43.49 -11.21
N VAL A 59 -8.33 42.88 -10.14
CA VAL A 59 -6.88 42.65 -9.93
C VAL A 59 -6.29 41.87 -11.11
N ASP A 60 -7.05 40.94 -11.72
CA ASP A 60 -6.56 40.12 -12.84
C ASP A 60 -6.36 41.01 -14.09
N THR A 61 -7.22 42.01 -14.32
CA THR A 61 -7.02 43.00 -15.38
C THR A 61 -5.73 43.79 -15.17
N ILE A 62 -5.46 44.24 -13.92
CA ILE A 62 -4.19 44.90 -13.60
C ILE A 62 -2.98 43.98 -13.86
N HIS A 63 -3.06 42.72 -13.50
CA HIS A 63 -1.98 41.75 -13.78
C HIS A 63 -1.70 41.64 -15.28
N ASN A 64 -2.74 41.58 -16.12
CA ASN A 64 -2.57 41.52 -17.57
C ASN A 64 -1.93 42.82 -18.12
N MET A 65 -2.35 43.99 -17.63
CA MET A 65 -1.72 45.26 -18.01
C MET A 65 -0.23 45.31 -17.61
N VAL A 66 0.12 44.86 -16.44
CA VAL A 66 1.53 44.79 -15.98
C VAL A 66 2.33 43.84 -16.84
N GLU A 67 1.77 42.67 -17.17
CA GLU A 67 2.42 41.68 -18.03
C GLU A 67 2.72 42.23 -19.42
N VAL A 68 1.73 42.82 -20.09
CA VAL A 68 1.93 43.45 -21.37
C VAL A 68 2.98 44.57 -21.31
N ALA A 69 2.92 45.40 -20.27
CA ALA A 69 3.91 46.48 -20.11
C ALA A 69 5.34 45.94 -19.88
N LEU A 70 5.48 44.81 -19.15
CA LEU A 70 6.77 44.13 -18.92
C LEU A 70 7.30 43.47 -20.19
N ASP A 71 6.44 42.87 -21.03
CA ASP A 71 6.85 42.27 -22.31
C ASP A 71 7.52 43.26 -23.24
N HIS A 72 7.08 44.53 -23.21
CA HIS A 72 7.71 45.62 -23.97
C HIS A 72 9.06 46.06 -23.44
N ILE A 73 9.39 45.74 -22.17
CA ILE A 73 10.63 46.19 -21.50
C ILE A 73 11.59 45.04 -21.35
N ASN A 74 11.14 43.91 -20.83
CA ASN A 74 11.95 42.71 -20.64
C ASN A 74 11.05 41.45 -20.60
N SER A 75 11.08 40.69 -21.69
CA SER A 75 10.26 39.50 -21.87
C SER A 75 10.54 38.39 -20.86
N ASN A 76 11.81 38.24 -20.35
CA ASN A 76 12.15 37.26 -19.33
C ASN A 76 11.49 37.61 -17.99
N VAL A 77 11.47 38.87 -17.62
CA VAL A 77 10.80 39.35 -16.41
C VAL A 77 9.29 39.23 -16.54
N ALA A 78 8.73 39.51 -17.71
CA ALA A 78 7.29 39.31 -18.01
C ALA A 78 6.89 37.84 -17.88
N LYS A 79 7.70 36.94 -18.44
CA LYS A 79 7.51 35.49 -18.30
C LYS A 79 7.55 35.04 -16.83
N SER A 80 8.56 35.48 -16.07
CA SER A 80 8.66 35.20 -14.62
C SER A 80 7.47 35.72 -13.83
N TYR A 81 6.94 36.91 -14.21
CA TYR A 81 5.76 37.51 -13.58
C TYR A 81 4.51 36.68 -13.83
N ARG A 82 4.29 36.24 -15.07
CA ARG A 82 3.18 35.36 -15.52
C ARG A 82 3.22 34.03 -14.82
N GLU A 83 4.35 33.34 -14.88
CA GLU A 83 4.54 32.02 -14.25
C GLU A 83 4.28 32.02 -12.75
N TYR A 84 4.72 33.07 -12.05
CA TYR A 84 4.43 33.19 -10.61
C TYR A 84 2.94 33.41 -10.33
N ARG A 85 2.29 34.25 -11.12
CA ARG A 85 0.85 34.51 -10.98
C ARG A 85 0.05 33.21 -11.23
N ASP A 86 0.37 32.51 -12.29
CA ASP A 86 -0.35 31.31 -12.72
C ASP A 86 -0.10 30.16 -11.74
N ASN A 87 1.12 29.99 -11.26
CA ASN A 87 1.43 29.03 -10.17
C ASN A 87 0.66 29.35 -8.89
N ARG A 88 0.58 30.61 -8.51
CA ARG A 88 -0.17 31.02 -7.32
C ARG A 88 -1.68 30.79 -7.47
N LYS A 89 -2.23 31.03 -8.66
CA LYS A 89 -3.63 30.75 -8.98
C LYS A 89 -3.91 29.26 -8.89
N GLN A 90 -3.10 28.44 -9.56
CA GLN A 90 -3.21 26.99 -9.53
C GLN A 90 -3.08 26.43 -8.09
N PHE A 91 -2.17 26.98 -7.28
CA PHE A 91 -2.02 26.59 -5.90
C PHE A 91 -3.27 26.92 -5.06
N SER A 92 -3.86 28.10 -5.26
CA SER A 92 -5.11 28.48 -4.57
C SER A 92 -6.25 27.54 -4.97
N GLU A 93 -6.43 27.28 -6.26
CA GLU A 93 -7.45 26.36 -6.78
C GLU A 93 -7.27 24.92 -6.25
N MET A 94 -6.02 24.48 -6.13
CA MET A 94 -5.69 23.20 -5.51
C MET A 94 -6.12 23.15 -4.04
N LEU A 95 -5.83 24.20 -3.26
CA LEU A 95 -6.24 24.28 -1.85
C LEU A 95 -7.76 24.33 -1.69
N ASP A 96 -8.46 25.05 -2.59
CA ASP A 96 -9.92 25.13 -2.58
C ASP A 96 -10.55 23.75 -2.85
N LYS A 97 -9.98 22.95 -3.76
CA LYS A 97 -10.40 21.56 -3.99
C LYS A 97 -10.21 20.69 -2.75
N VAL A 98 -9.02 20.76 -2.13
CA VAL A 98 -8.70 19.99 -0.90
C VAL A 98 -9.67 20.37 0.22
N TYR A 99 -9.94 21.66 0.37
CA TYR A 99 -10.87 22.15 1.39
C TYR A 99 -12.31 21.71 1.12
N SER A 100 -12.78 21.80 -0.12
CA SER A 100 -14.11 21.34 -0.54
C SER A 100 -14.28 19.84 -0.31
N LYS A 101 -13.25 19.03 -0.61
CA LYS A 101 -13.25 17.59 -0.30
C LYS A 101 -13.36 17.35 1.20
N LYS A 102 -12.60 18.08 2.02
CA LYS A 102 -12.69 18.01 3.49
C LYS A 102 -14.09 18.31 3.98
N LEU A 103 -14.74 19.36 3.46
CA LEU A 103 -16.11 19.73 3.85
C LEU A 103 -17.10 18.64 3.49
N SER A 104 -17.02 18.07 2.29
CA SER A 104 -17.92 16.98 1.87
C SER A 104 -17.83 15.76 2.78
N LEU A 105 -16.64 15.43 3.25
CA LEU A 105 -16.40 14.32 4.17
C LEU A 105 -17.00 14.55 5.56
N ASN A 106 -16.97 15.78 6.06
CA ASN A 106 -17.56 16.11 7.36
C ASN A 106 -19.09 15.93 7.37
N PHE A 107 -19.76 16.10 6.24
CA PHE A 107 -21.21 16.01 6.13
C PHE A 107 -21.75 14.66 5.73
N VAL A 108 -21.08 13.94 4.84
CA VAL A 108 -21.61 12.73 4.23
C VAL A 108 -20.88 11.46 4.70
N GLY A 109 -19.64 11.58 5.15
CA GLY A 109 -18.72 10.46 5.38
C GLY A 109 -18.33 9.80 4.04
N ASP A 110 -17.08 9.41 3.91
CA ASP A 110 -16.64 8.63 2.74
C ASP A 110 -16.73 7.14 3.09
N ARG A 111 -17.74 6.45 2.54
CA ARG A 111 -17.94 5.00 2.68
C ARG A 111 -17.48 4.25 1.44
N SER A 112 -16.82 4.90 0.52
CA SER A 112 -16.31 4.27 -0.71
C SER A 112 -15.22 3.25 -0.43
N ASN A 113 -14.57 3.35 0.73
CA ASN A 113 -13.52 2.44 1.15
C ASN A 113 -13.90 1.73 2.46
N ALA A 114 -14.11 0.41 2.39
CA ALA A 114 -14.54 -0.41 3.53
C ALA A 114 -13.50 -0.52 4.66
N ASN A 115 -12.24 -0.16 4.40
CA ASN A 115 -11.16 -0.19 5.39
C ASN A 115 -10.89 1.16 6.04
N SER A 116 -11.75 2.15 5.88
CA SER A 116 -11.62 3.46 6.53
C SER A 116 -12.90 3.89 7.23
N ASP A 117 -12.75 4.61 8.34
CA ASP A 117 -13.85 5.23 9.07
C ASP A 117 -13.68 6.74 9.05
N SER A 118 -14.53 7.44 8.32
CA SER A 118 -14.48 8.89 8.15
C SER A 118 -14.73 9.68 9.44
N ALA A 119 -15.25 9.05 10.47
CA ALA A 119 -15.42 9.68 11.79
C ALA A 119 -14.09 9.85 12.56
N LEU A 120 -13.06 9.07 12.22
CA LEU A 120 -11.77 9.15 12.87
C LEU A 120 -10.96 10.34 12.37
N THR A 121 -10.37 11.09 13.31
CA THR A 121 -9.49 12.23 12.98
C THR A 121 -8.30 11.83 12.09
N THR A 122 -7.74 10.64 12.30
CA THR A 122 -6.65 10.11 11.50
C THR A 122 -7.08 9.89 10.04
N THR A 123 -8.27 9.32 9.83
CA THR A 123 -8.86 9.14 8.50
C THR A 123 -9.11 10.49 7.81
N GLN A 124 -9.67 11.47 8.52
CA GLN A 124 -9.90 12.81 7.98
C GLN A 124 -8.59 13.49 7.56
N LYS A 125 -7.54 13.36 8.37
CA LYS A 125 -6.20 13.86 8.00
C LYS A 125 -5.64 13.15 6.77
N ALA A 126 -5.74 11.83 6.73
CA ALA A 126 -5.25 11.03 5.60
C ALA A 126 -5.95 11.38 4.27
N ILE A 127 -7.26 11.63 4.30
CA ILE A 127 -8.03 12.01 3.11
C ILE A 127 -7.57 13.36 2.57
N VAL A 128 -7.37 14.35 3.45
CA VAL A 128 -6.84 15.67 3.06
C VAL A 128 -5.43 15.54 2.48
N TYR A 129 -4.59 14.74 3.12
CA TYR A 129 -3.22 14.50 2.68
C TYR A 129 -3.17 13.79 1.31
N ASN A 130 -3.98 12.75 1.13
CA ASN A 130 -4.07 12.02 -0.13
C ASN A 130 -4.59 12.89 -1.29
N GLU A 131 -5.56 13.78 -1.03
CA GLU A 131 -6.06 14.71 -2.05
C GLU A 131 -4.97 15.71 -2.43
N LEU A 132 -4.25 16.27 -1.45
CA LEU A 132 -3.11 17.16 -1.69
C LEU A 132 -2.04 16.47 -2.54
N ASN A 133 -1.61 15.28 -2.15
CA ASN A 133 -0.61 14.50 -2.91
C ASN A 133 -1.10 14.13 -4.31
N SER A 134 -2.38 13.86 -4.46
CA SER A 134 -3.00 13.58 -5.75
C SER A 134 -2.91 14.77 -6.70
N GLU A 135 -3.15 15.99 -6.21
CA GLU A 135 -3.01 17.23 -6.99
C GLU A 135 -1.53 17.55 -7.28
N LEU A 136 -0.63 17.30 -6.30
CA LEU A 136 0.82 17.41 -6.53
C LEU A 136 1.31 16.42 -7.59
N TYR A 137 0.83 15.17 -7.54
CA TYR A 137 1.16 14.16 -8.54
C TYR A 137 0.71 14.59 -9.95
N LYS A 138 -0.50 15.12 -10.09
CA LYS A 138 -0.99 15.68 -11.36
C LYS A 138 -0.04 16.75 -11.87
N LYS A 139 0.28 17.72 -11.02
CA LYS A 139 1.08 18.89 -11.42
C LYS A 139 2.49 18.52 -11.85
N PHE A 140 3.15 17.61 -11.17
CA PHE A 140 4.57 17.30 -11.39
C PHE A 140 4.84 16.09 -12.27
N PHE A 141 3.88 15.18 -12.41
CA PHE A 141 4.09 13.89 -13.07
C PHE A 141 3.16 13.63 -14.26
N LEU A 142 2.10 14.41 -14.43
CA LEU A 142 1.18 14.28 -15.54
C LEU A 142 1.29 15.44 -16.51
N THR A 143 1.20 15.14 -17.81
CA THR A 143 0.98 16.16 -18.85
C THR A 143 -0.49 16.54 -18.89
N GLN A 144 -0.82 17.71 -19.46
CA GLN A 144 -2.21 18.13 -19.66
C GLN A 144 -3.04 17.12 -20.45
N LYS A 145 -2.42 16.43 -21.42
CA LYS A 145 -3.08 15.40 -22.22
C LYS A 145 -3.46 14.17 -21.39
N GLU A 146 -2.62 13.79 -20.47
CA GLU A 146 -2.84 12.65 -19.57
C GLU A 146 -3.86 13.01 -18.49
N GLU A 147 -3.81 14.21 -17.96
CA GLU A 147 -4.83 14.71 -17.03
C GLU A 147 -6.20 14.74 -17.70
N ARG A 148 -6.28 15.20 -18.95
CA ARG A 148 -7.51 15.17 -19.73
C ARG A 148 -7.99 13.73 -19.94
N ALA A 149 -7.11 12.81 -20.35
CA ALA A 149 -7.46 11.41 -20.54
C ALA A 149 -7.97 10.75 -19.24
N MET A 150 -7.46 11.15 -18.07
CA MET A 150 -8.00 10.71 -16.78
C MET A 150 -9.37 11.32 -16.49
N SER A 151 -9.55 12.62 -16.75
CA SER A 151 -10.83 13.30 -16.54
C SER A 151 -11.93 12.74 -17.43
N ASP A 152 -11.58 12.36 -18.65
CA ASP A 152 -12.47 11.78 -19.64
C ASP A 152 -12.71 10.26 -19.42
N GLY A 153 -12.09 9.65 -18.38
CA GLY A 153 -12.29 8.25 -18.05
C GLY A 153 -11.52 7.24 -18.90
N TYR A 154 -10.62 7.67 -19.79
CA TYR A 154 -9.83 6.76 -20.61
C TYR A 154 -8.73 6.04 -19.83
N ILE A 155 -8.21 6.66 -18.78
CA ILE A 155 -7.20 6.06 -17.89
C ILE A 155 -7.52 6.32 -16.43
N TYR A 156 -7.16 5.36 -15.59
CA TYR A 156 -7.27 5.47 -14.13
C TYR A 156 -5.94 5.08 -13.48
N ILE A 157 -5.40 5.95 -12.63
CA ILE A 157 -4.20 5.66 -11.83
C ILE A 157 -4.64 5.37 -10.40
N HIS A 158 -4.57 4.09 -10.03
CA HIS A 158 -4.92 3.63 -8.68
C HIS A 158 -3.97 4.22 -7.64
N ASP A 159 -4.51 4.59 -6.47
CA ASP A 159 -3.76 5.12 -5.33
C ASP A 159 -2.82 6.29 -5.66
N ARG A 160 -3.27 7.19 -6.53
CA ARG A 160 -2.46 8.30 -7.02
C ARG A 160 -1.90 9.17 -5.89
N GLY A 161 -2.68 9.43 -4.84
CA GLY A 161 -2.29 10.26 -3.70
C GLY A 161 -1.18 9.65 -2.83
N SER A 162 -0.87 8.37 -2.99
CA SER A 162 0.15 7.67 -2.18
C SER A 162 1.42 7.37 -2.94
N ARG A 163 1.43 7.59 -4.25
CA ARG A 163 2.56 7.20 -5.11
C ARG A 163 3.86 7.94 -4.86
N LEU A 164 3.79 9.07 -4.16
CA LEU A 164 4.98 9.87 -3.84
C LEU A 164 5.70 9.40 -2.58
N ASP A 165 5.00 8.70 -1.67
CA ASP A 165 5.45 8.57 -0.30
C ASP A 165 5.77 7.14 0.14
N THR A 166 5.12 6.13 -0.45
CA THR A 166 5.16 4.79 0.12
C THR A 166 4.97 3.69 -0.91
N ILE A 167 5.35 2.47 -0.53
CA ILE A 167 5.03 1.25 -1.27
C ILE A 167 3.53 0.97 -1.18
N ASN A 168 2.97 0.44 -2.27
CA ASN A 168 1.54 0.14 -2.31
C ASN A 168 1.24 -1.18 -1.60
N CYS A 169 1.52 -2.32 -2.23
CA CYS A 169 1.21 -3.64 -1.70
C CYS A 169 2.48 -4.48 -1.56
N CYS A 170 2.47 -5.44 -0.62
CA CYS A 170 3.58 -6.37 -0.45
C CYS A 170 3.13 -7.73 0.08
N ILE A 171 3.99 -8.73 -0.05
CA ILE A 171 3.94 -9.98 0.68
C ILE A 171 4.99 -9.91 1.79
N TYR A 172 4.59 -10.20 3.02
CA TYR A 172 5.47 -10.17 4.17
C TYR A 172 6.04 -11.56 4.44
N ASP A 173 7.36 -11.66 4.44
CA ASP A 173 8.06 -12.83 4.97
C ASP A 173 8.05 -12.80 6.50
N MET A 174 6.86 -13.06 7.05
CA MET A 174 6.62 -13.00 8.49
C MET A 174 7.45 -14.05 9.25
N LYS A 175 7.71 -15.21 8.62
CA LYS A 175 8.50 -16.27 9.25
C LYS A 175 9.92 -15.79 9.57
N ASN A 176 10.62 -15.25 8.59
CA ASN A 176 11.98 -14.75 8.79
C ASN A 176 12.02 -13.53 9.72
N LEU A 177 10.95 -12.74 9.72
CA LEU A 177 10.86 -11.59 10.60
C LEU A 177 10.80 -11.98 12.08
N ILE A 178 9.94 -12.94 12.44
CA ILE A 178 9.70 -13.28 13.86
C ILE A 178 10.67 -14.32 14.45
N THR A 179 11.33 -15.14 13.62
CA THR A 179 12.26 -16.17 14.10
C THR A 179 13.60 -15.63 14.61
N GLY A 180 14.07 -14.52 14.08
CA GLY A 180 15.38 -13.93 14.44
C GLY A 180 15.32 -12.83 15.48
N GLY A 181 14.13 -12.42 15.88
CA GLY A 181 13.95 -11.17 16.64
C GLY A 181 14.21 -9.93 15.78
N PHE A 182 13.69 -8.78 16.18
CA PHE A 182 13.84 -7.52 15.44
C PHE A 182 13.49 -6.31 16.31
N LEU A 183 14.04 -5.14 15.92
CA LEU A 183 13.70 -3.86 16.53
C LEU A 183 12.45 -3.25 15.85
N MET A 184 11.42 -2.94 16.64
CA MET A 184 10.23 -2.21 16.19
C MET A 184 9.92 -1.07 17.17
N GLY A 185 9.96 0.15 16.67
CA GLY A 185 9.88 1.34 17.54
C GLY A 185 11.09 1.40 18.48
N ASN A 186 10.83 1.41 19.77
CA ASN A 186 11.85 1.48 20.82
C ASN A 186 12.07 0.14 21.53
N LEU A 187 11.50 -0.96 21.01
CA LEU A 187 11.51 -2.26 21.65
C LEU A 187 12.16 -3.32 20.75
N ASP A 188 13.03 -4.11 21.34
CA ASP A 188 13.68 -5.26 20.71
C ASP A 188 12.85 -6.52 20.98
N TYR A 189 12.21 -7.04 19.92
CA TYR A 189 11.35 -8.21 19.99
C TYR A 189 12.15 -9.50 19.84
N GLN A 190 11.81 -10.47 20.66
CA GLN A 190 12.36 -11.82 20.65
C GLN A 190 11.43 -12.78 19.91
N GLU A 191 11.97 -13.90 19.43
CA GLU A 191 11.13 -14.97 18.87
C GLU A 191 10.08 -15.46 19.89
N PRO A 192 8.80 -15.59 19.49
CA PRO A 192 7.74 -16.08 20.35
C PRO A 192 8.02 -17.49 20.89
N LYS A 193 7.66 -17.72 22.15
CA LYS A 193 7.78 -19.02 22.79
C LYS A 193 6.46 -19.77 22.89
N SER A 194 5.36 -19.13 22.56
CA SER A 194 4.01 -19.70 22.61
C SER A 194 3.14 -19.18 21.47
N LEU A 195 2.01 -19.81 21.23
CA LEU A 195 1.10 -19.49 20.13
C LEU A 195 0.41 -18.14 20.35
N ASP A 196 -0.04 -17.84 21.54
CA ASP A 196 -0.67 -16.58 21.90
C ASP A 196 0.25 -15.37 21.68
N VAL A 197 1.51 -15.48 22.15
CA VAL A 197 2.52 -14.43 21.91
C VAL A 197 2.83 -14.30 20.42
N ALA A 198 2.83 -15.38 19.65
CA ALA A 198 3.00 -15.32 18.20
C ALA A 198 1.85 -14.55 17.52
N PHE A 199 0.60 -14.77 17.93
CA PHE A 199 -0.55 -14.01 17.46
C PHE A 199 -0.42 -12.53 17.78
N ASP A 200 -0.04 -12.18 19.02
CA ASP A 200 0.10 -10.77 19.42
C ASP A 200 1.20 -10.07 18.65
N LEU A 201 2.39 -10.70 18.55
CA LEU A 201 3.52 -10.12 17.83
C LEU A 201 3.21 -9.91 16.34
N ILE A 202 2.61 -10.88 15.67
CA ILE A 202 2.19 -10.76 14.26
C ILE A 202 1.14 -9.67 14.12
N GLY A 203 0.22 -9.55 15.09
CA GLY A 203 -0.77 -8.48 15.13
C GLY A 203 -0.13 -7.08 15.20
N ASP A 204 0.86 -6.90 16.05
CA ASP A 204 1.58 -5.64 16.23
C ASP A 204 2.40 -5.26 14.99
N VAL A 205 3.10 -6.25 14.41
CA VAL A 205 3.81 -6.06 13.13
C VAL A 205 2.83 -5.63 12.02
N THR A 206 1.65 -6.26 11.98
CA THR A 206 0.61 -5.95 11.02
C THR A 206 0.13 -4.51 11.13
N LEU A 207 -0.17 -4.04 12.35
CA LEU A 207 -0.60 -2.66 12.60
C LEU A 207 0.49 -1.64 12.26
N THR A 208 1.74 -1.96 12.63
CA THR A 208 2.89 -1.10 12.34
C THR A 208 3.16 -1.02 10.83
N ALA A 209 3.12 -2.15 10.13
CA ALA A 209 3.26 -2.18 8.68
C ALA A 209 2.16 -1.39 7.96
N ALA A 210 0.90 -1.51 8.42
CA ALA A 210 -0.22 -0.74 7.89
C ALA A 210 -0.05 0.77 8.07
N SER A 211 0.74 1.22 9.04
CA SER A 211 1.09 2.63 9.22
C SER A 211 2.15 3.13 8.24
N SER A 212 2.93 2.22 7.64
CA SER A 212 4.10 2.55 6.81
C SER A 212 3.90 2.27 5.32
N GLN A 213 2.77 1.68 4.92
CA GLN A 213 2.45 1.40 3.52
C GLN A 213 1.02 1.79 3.20
N TYR A 214 0.73 2.01 1.91
CA TYR A 214 -0.59 2.46 1.49
C TYR A 214 -1.56 1.32 1.20
N GLY A 215 -1.10 0.31 0.48
CA GLY A 215 -1.94 -0.81 0.08
C GLY A 215 -1.95 -1.95 1.08
N GLY A 216 -2.47 -3.07 0.62
CA GLY A 216 -2.56 -4.28 1.43
C GLY A 216 -1.25 -5.03 1.54
N PHE A 217 -1.18 -5.90 2.54
CA PHE A 217 -0.12 -6.87 2.61
C PHE A 217 -0.66 -8.25 2.98
N THR A 218 0.05 -9.26 2.53
CA THR A 218 -0.32 -10.64 2.74
C THR A 218 0.71 -11.35 3.62
N ILE A 219 0.22 -12.07 4.60
CA ILE A 219 1.01 -13.01 5.40
C ILE A 219 0.81 -14.39 4.76
N PRO A 220 1.84 -14.95 4.11
CA PRO A 220 1.70 -16.21 3.40
C PRO A 220 1.73 -17.40 4.36
N GLN A 221 0.97 -18.44 4.01
CA GLN A 221 1.00 -19.76 4.65
C GLN A 221 0.94 -19.71 6.19
N ILE A 222 -0.11 -19.06 6.70
CA ILE A 222 -0.29 -18.81 8.14
C ILE A 222 -0.37 -20.13 8.93
N ASP A 223 -0.87 -21.20 8.33
CA ASP A 223 -0.89 -22.55 8.87
C ASP A 223 0.52 -23.05 9.19
N LYS A 224 1.44 -22.95 8.24
CA LYS A 224 2.84 -23.32 8.42
C LYS A 224 3.61 -22.36 9.32
N LEU A 225 3.22 -21.08 9.32
CA LEU A 225 3.84 -20.06 10.15
C LEU A 225 3.56 -20.29 11.63
N LEU A 226 2.31 -20.60 12.00
CA LEU A 226 1.87 -20.72 13.39
C LEU A 226 2.09 -22.13 14.00
N ALA A 227 2.18 -23.17 13.16
CA ALA A 227 2.33 -24.55 13.64
C ALA A 227 3.52 -24.79 14.59
N PRO A 228 4.73 -24.22 14.38
CA PRO A 228 5.83 -24.37 15.34
C PRO A 228 5.53 -23.78 16.72
N TYR A 229 4.79 -22.66 16.77
CA TYR A 229 4.42 -22.04 18.04
C TYR A 229 3.27 -22.80 18.73
N ALA A 230 2.36 -23.38 17.95
CA ALA A 230 1.35 -24.29 18.45
C ALA A 230 1.99 -25.57 19.07
N GLN A 231 3.06 -26.08 18.45
CA GLN A 231 3.81 -27.20 19.00
C GLN A 231 4.45 -26.83 20.33
N LYS A 232 5.11 -25.65 20.43
CA LYS A 232 5.70 -25.18 21.71
C LYS A 232 4.63 -25.02 22.80
N SER A 233 3.48 -24.45 22.49
CA SER A 233 2.35 -24.34 23.41
C SER A 233 1.80 -25.71 23.83
N TYR A 234 1.67 -26.64 22.89
CA TYR A 234 1.25 -28.01 23.18
C TYR A 234 2.18 -28.70 24.18
N GLU A 235 3.49 -28.64 23.95
CA GLU A 235 4.49 -29.23 24.86
C GLU A 235 4.42 -28.59 26.24
N PHE A 236 4.25 -27.29 26.31
CA PHE A 236 4.04 -26.59 27.59
C PHE A 236 2.80 -27.09 28.31
N TYR A 237 1.64 -27.23 27.65
CA TYR A 237 0.40 -27.69 28.29
C TYR A 237 0.43 -29.15 28.68
N VAL A 238 1.12 -30.01 27.94
CA VAL A 238 1.38 -31.41 28.36
C VAL A 238 2.16 -31.43 29.66
N ASN A 239 3.22 -30.63 29.75
CA ASN A 239 4.06 -30.57 30.95
C ASN A 239 3.32 -29.93 32.14
N GLU A 240 2.53 -28.90 31.90
CA GLU A 240 1.64 -28.24 32.87
C GLU A 240 0.68 -29.28 33.49
N TYR A 241 -0.01 -30.06 32.65
CA TYR A 241 -0.94 -31.09 33.11
C TYR A 241 -0.25 -32.14 33.95
N LYS A 242 0.89 -32.69 33.49
CA LYS A 242 1.66 -33.71 34.22
C LYS A 242 2.17 -33.18 35.56
N THR A 243 2.62 -31.93 35.60
CA THR A 243 3.11 -31.30 36.85
C THR A 243 1.96 -31.11 37.84
N ASN A 244 0.82 -30.58 37.41
CA ASN A 244 -0.35 -30.39 38.26
C ASN A 244 -0.91 -31.73 38.77
N TYR A 245 -0.93 -32.77 37.93
CA TYR A 245 -1.34 -34.10 38.30
C TYR A 245 -0.43 -34.67 39.39
N ASN A 246 0.91 -34.59 39.22
CA ASN A 246 1.88 -35.09 40.19
C ASN A 246 1.77 -34.38 41.54
N GLN A 247 1.61 -33.03 41.53
CA GLN A 247 1.43 -32.27 42.77
C GLN A 247 0.13 -32.67 43.50
N THR A 248 -0.96 -32.84 42.76
CA THR A 248 -2.25 -33.26 43.32
C THR A 248 -2.18 -34.68 43.87
N SER A 249 -1.57 -35.61 43.13
CA SER A 249 -1.42 -36.98 43.55
C SER A 249 -0.54 -37.12 44.81
N GLN A 250 0.52 -36.33 44.92
CA GLN A 250 1.34 -36.27 46.13
C GLN A 250 0.55 -35.72 47.32
N ALA A 251 -0.23 -34.67 47.12
CA ALA A 251 -1.06 -34.08 48.18
C ALA A 251 -2.15 -35.05 48.69
N LEU A 252 -2.65 -35.93 47.81
CA LEU A 252 -3.69 -36.91 48.12
C LEU A 252 -3.08 -38.27 48.60
N GLY A 253 -1.77 -38.39 48.66
CA GLY A 253 -1.09 -39.65 49.05
C GLY A 253 -1.32 -40.82 48.06
N SER A 254 -1.76 -40.54 46.84
CA SER A 254 -2.07 -41.52 45.80
C SER A 254 -0.97 -41.51 44.72
N LYS A 255 -0.28 -42.66 44.55
CA LYS A 255 0.67 -42.85 43.45
C LYS A 255 0.09 -43.82 42.41
N ASN A 256 -0.18 -43.35 41.20
CA ASN A 256 -0.56 -44.19 40.06
C ASN A 256 0.70 -44.54 39.25
N GLU A 257 1.51 -45.46 39.77
CA GLU A 257 2.78 -45.87 39.13
C GLU A 257 2.62 -47.10 38.22
N THR A 258 1.39 -47.53 37.90
CA THR A 258 1.19 -48.64 36.97
C THR A 258 1.41 -48.19 35.52
N PRO A 259 1.98 -49.05 34.65
CA PRO A 259 2.17 -48.70 33.22
C PRO A 259 0.86 -48.29 32.54
N GLU A 260 -0.26 -48.83 32.93
CA GLU A 260 -1.61 -48.48 32.42
C GLU A 260 -2.06 -47.12 32.94
N GLY A 261 -1.76 -46.81 34.21
CA GLY A 261 -2.02 -45.50 34.80
C GLY A 261 -1.21 -44.39 34.12
N LEU A 262 0.06 -44.62 33.85
CA LEU A 262 0.90 -43.67 33.12
C LEU A 262 0.39 -43.41 31.70
N LYS A 263 0.01 -44.43 30.93
CA LYS A 263 -0.59 -44.27 29.59
C LYS A 263 -1.88 -43.47 29.64
N LYS A 264 -2.72 -43.67 30.67
CA LYS A 264 -3.95 -42.90 30.84
C LYS A 264 -3.66 -41.43 31.15
N ILE A 265 -2.64 -41.14 31.96
CA ILE A 265 -2.21 -39.79 32.27
C ILE A 265 -1.69 -39.09 30.97
N GLU A 266 -0.91 -39.81 30.17
CA GLU A 266 -0.41 -39.29 28.89
C GLU A 266 -1.54 -38.97 27.92
N ALA A 267 -2.53 -39.84 27.80
CA ALA A 267 -3.70 -39.60 26.95
C ALA A 267 -4.54 -38.40 27.45
N LEU A 268 -4.71 -38.23 28.75
CA LEU A 268 -5.40 -37.09 29.34
C LEU A 268 -4.61 -35.80 29.19
N ALA A 269 -3.28 -35.85 29.29
CA ALA A 269 -2.42 -34.70 29.05
C ALA A 269 -2.45 -34.26 27.58
N ASP A 270 -2.45 -35.22 26.63
CA ASP A 270 -2.63 -34.93 25.21
C ASP A 270 -4.00 -34.24 24.93
N GLU A 271 -5.07 -34.82 25.44
CA GLU A 271 -6.42 -34.26 25.27
C GLU A 271 -6.54 -32.84 25.85
N TYR A 272 -5.97 -32.63 27.06
CA TYR A 272 -5.93 -31.32 27.69
C TYR A 272 -5.16 -30.30 26.84
N ALA A 273 -3.94 -30.64 26.43
CA ALA A 273 -3.08 -29.78 25.64
C ALA A 273 -3.71 -29.44 24.28
N MET A 274 -4.35 -30.44 23.63
CA MET A 274 -5.03 -30.21 22.36
C MET A 274 -6.20 -29.22 22.48
N LYS A 275 -7.02 -29.35 23.53
CA LYS A 275 -8.11 -28.41 23.81
C LYS A 275 -7.59 -26.99 24.07
N LYS A 276 -6.48 -26.86 24.76
CA LYS A 276 -5.84 -25.58 25.03
C LYS A 276 -5.32 -24.94 23.77
N VAL A 277 -4.53 -25.66 22.95
CA VAL A 277 -4.00 -25.14 21.67
C VAL A 277 -5.14 -24.78 20.72
N GLN A 278 -6.19 -25.59 20.64
CA GLN A 278 -7.38 -25.25 19.86
C GLN A 278 -7.96 -23.91 20.32
N ARG A 279 -8.11 -23.71 21.63
CA ARG A 279 -8.61 -22.46 22.19
C ARG A 279 -7.69 -21.28 21.88
N ASP A 280 -6.38 -21.48 21.95
CA ASP A 280 -5.39 -20.43 21.63
C ASP A 280 -5.52 -19.97 20.17
N PHE A 281 -5.69 -20.91 19.23
CA PHE A 281 -5.99 -20.59 17.84
C PHE A 281 -7.30 -19.81 17.70
N GLU A 282 -8.38 -20.27 18.34
CA GLU A 282 -9.69 -19.60 18.30
C GLU A 282 -9.61 -18.16 18.82
N GLN A 283 -8.97 -17.97 19.98
CA GLN A 283 -8.80 -16.63 20.57
C GLN A 283 -7.87 -15.76 19.75
N GLY A 284 -6.78 -16.31 19.22
CA GLY A 284 -5.85 -15.60 18.37
C GLY A 284 -6.51 -15.06 17.09
N PHE A 285 -7.24 -15.90 16.38
CA PHE A 285 -7.97 -15.44 15.17
C PHE A 285 -9.10 -14.49 15.49
N GLN A 286 -9.84 -14.67 16.57
CA GLN A 286 -10.85 -13.71 17.01
C GLN A 286 -10.21 -12.36 17.36
N SER A 287 -9.06 -12.36 18.03
CA SER A 287 -8.29 -11.16 18.34
C SER A 287 -7.85 -10.43 17.06
N TRP A 288 -7.34 -11.15 16.06
CA TRP A 288 -6.99 -10.54 14.77
C TRP A 288 -8.18 -9.96 14.04
N GLU A 289 -9.30 -10.68 13.99
CA GLU A 289 -10.54 -10.17 13.38
C GLU A 289 -11.03 -8.90 14.08
N MET A 290 -10.95 -8.82 15.41
CA MET A 290 -11.26 -7.60 16.13
C MET A 290 -10.24 -6.50 15.84
N LYS A 291 -8.96 -6.80 16.02
CA LYS A 291 -7.85 -5.84 15.90
C LYS A 291 -7.83 -5.20 14.50
N PHE A 292 -7.93 -6.01 13.43
CA PHE A 292 -7.83 -5.53 12.05
C PHE A 292 -9.09 -4.85 11.50
N ASN A 293 -10.22 -4.94 12.20
CA ASN A 293 -11.47 -4.28 11.81
C ASN A 293 -11.91 -3.15 12.75
N SER A 294 -11.15 -2.89 13.82
CA SER A 294 -11.49 -1.86 14.82
C SER A 294 -10.35 -0.90 15.14
N VAL A 295 -9.10 -1.31 14.92
CA VAL A 295 -7.93 -0.47 15.22
C VAL A 295 -7.39 0.12 13.91
N ALA A 296 -7.65 1.41 13.71
CA ALA A 296 -7.09 2.13 12.57
C ALA A 296 -5.59 2.37 12.76
N SER A 297 -4.84 2.31 11.67
CA SER A 297 -3.44 2.72 11.64
C SER A 297 -3.30 4.24 11.87
N SER A 298 -2.08 4.71 12.12
CA SER A 298 -1.78 6.14 12.19
C SER A 298 -2.14 6.90 10.92
N ARG A 299 -2.30 6.21 9.81
CA ARG A 299 -2.72 6.71 8.51
C ARG A 299 -4.24 6.85 8.36
N GLY A 300 -5.02 6.34 9.31
CA GLY A 300 -6.47 6.43 9.33
C GLY A 300 -7.22 5.29 8.67
N ASP A 301 -6.51 4.27 8.18
CA ASP A 301 -7.11 3.08 7.59
C ASP A 301 -7.00 1.87 8.53
N TYR A 302 -7.97 0.98 8.47
CA TYR A 302 -7.82 -0.36 9.03
C TYR A 302 -6.79 -1.14 8.21
N PRO A 303 -6.01 -2.06 8.83
CA PRO A 303 -5.01 -2.83 8.11
C PRO A 303 -5.62 -3.64 6.96
N PHE A 304 -5.29 -3.32 5.72
CA PHE A 304 -5.74 -4.04 4.54
C PHE A 304 -4.94 -5.33 4.38
N THR A 305 -5.22 -6.29 5.25
CA THR A 305 -4.44 -7.52 5.42
C THR A 305 -5.11 -8.70 4.74
N ALA A 306 -4.32 -9.58 4.16
CA ALA A 306 -4.73 -10.90 3.72
C ALA A 306 -3.83 -11.98 4.36
N ILE A 307 -4.38 -13.16 4.53
CA ILE A 307 -3.64 -14.36 4.95
C ILE A 307 -3.89 -15.48 3.96
N THR A 308 -2.89 -16.31 3.72
CA THR A 308 -3.04 -17.51 2.89
C THR A 308 -2.79 -18.76 3.72
N PHE A 309 -3.45 -19.86 3.38
CA PHE A 309 -3.37 -21.14 4.10
C PHE A 309 -3.92 -22.27 3.21
N GLY A 310 -3.90 -23.49 3.71
CA GLY A 310 -4.52 -24.66 3.10
C GLY A 310 -3.55 -25.74 2.64
N LEU A 311 -2.23 -25.47 2.60
CA LEU A 311 -1.22 -26.47 2.17
C LEU A 311 -0.57 -27.24 3.31
N GLY A 312 -0.87 -26.89 4.53
CA GLY A 312 -0.34 -27.58 5.71
C GLY A 312 -0.99 -28.94 5.90
N THR A 313 -0.21 -29.97 6.16
CA THR A 313 -0.68 -31.35 6.32
C THR A 313 -0.47 -31.91 7.73
N SER A 314 0.32 -31.23 8.55
CA SER A 314 0.56 -31.66 9.94
C SER A 314 -0.64 -31.32 10.83
N LYS A 315 -0.67 -31.93 12.02
CA LYS A 315 -1.74 -31.79 13.02
C LYS A 315 -2.09 -30.32 13.32
N PHE A 316 -1.08 -29.48 13.58
CA PHE A 316 -1.32 -28.09 13.93
C PHE A 316 -1.54 -27.19 12.72
N GLU A 317 -0.99 -27.53 11.55
CA GLU A 317 -1.26 -26.80 10.31
C GLU A 317 -2.72 -26.96 9.87
N THR A 318 -3.22 -28.21 9.89
CA THR A 318 -4.63 -28.48 9.55
C THR A 318 -5.58 -27.90 10.59
N MET A 319 -5.22 -27.96 11.87
CA MET A 319 -5.97 -27.32 12.96
C MET A 319 -6.07 -25.81 12.75
N CYS A 320 -4.95 -25.14 12.44
CA CYS A 320 -4.91 -23.71 12.14
C CYS A 320 -5.87 -23.36 11.00
N SER A 321 -5.77 -24.08 9.88
CA SER A 321 -6.61 -23.85 8.69
C SER A 321 -8.10 -24.07 8.96
N SER A 322 -8.46 -25.11 9.70
CA SER A 322 -9.85 -25.38 10.09
C SER A 322 -10.40 -24.31 11.05
N ILE A 323 -9.60 -23.89 12.04
CA ILE A 323 -10.08 -22.93 13.05
C ILE A 323 -10.26 -21.54 12.45
N VAL A 324 -9.38 -21.06 11.57
CA VAL A 324 -9.56 -19.76 10.92
C VAL A 324 -10.86 -19.71 10.10
N LEU A 325 -11.20 -20.81 9.42
CA LEU A 325 -12.46 -20.92 8.68
C LEU A 325 -13.67 -20.92 9.64
N LYS A 326 -13.59 -21.64 10.75
CA LYS A 326 -14.67 -21.70 11.78
C LYS A 326 -14.87 -20.34 12.43
N VAL A 327 -13.80 -19.65 12.81
CA VAL A 327 -13.88 -18.29 13.40
C VAL A 327 -14.55 -17.33 12.42
N ARG A 328 -14.11 -17.30 11.15
CA ARG A 328 -14.71 -16.47 10.12
C ARG A 328 -16.20 -16.81 9.90
N LYS A 329 -16.54 -18.09 9.79
CA LYS A 329 -17.92 -18.55 9.61
C LYS A 329 -18.83 -18.17 10.77
N ASN A 330 -18.31 -18.16 12.00
CA ASN A 330 -19.04 -17.77 13.20
C ASN A 330 -19.25 -16.26 13.31
N GLY A 331 -18.35 -15.45 12.74
CA GLY A 331 -18.40 -13.99 12.78
C GLY A 331 -18.15 -13.39 14.15
N GLN A 332 -18.09 -12.05 14.19
CA GLN A 332 -17.84 -11.25 15.39
C GLN A 332 -19.11 -10.46 15.79
N GLY A 333 -19.19 -10.10 17.06
CA GLY A 333 -20.29 -9.29 17.60
C GLY A 333 -21.03 -9.93 18.77
N LYS A 334 -22.14 -9.31 19.16
CA LYS A 334 -23.00 -9.77 20.25
C LYS A 334 -23.70 -11.09 19.89
N PRO A 335 -23.99 -11.96 20.85
CA PRO A 335 -24.81 -13.14 20.63
C PRO A 335 -26.11 -12.78 19.88
N GLY A 336 -26.45 -13.52 18.84
CA GLY A 336 -27.64 -13.29 17.98
C GLY A 336 -27.44 -12.18 16.92
N LEU A 337 -26.36 -11.40 16.97
CA LEU A 337 -26.05 -10.32 16.03
C LEU A 337 -24.65 -10.45 15.41
N LYS A 338 -24.05 -11.64 15.44
CA LYS A 338 -22.75 -11.89 14.86
C LYS A 338 -22.74 -11.69 13.35
N ARG A 339 -21.73 -11.01 12.84
CA ARG A 339 -21.52 -10.74 11.40
C ARG A 339 -20.12 -11.15 10.99
N PRO A 340 -19.94 -11.65 9.76
CA PRO A 340 -18.61 -11.81 9.19
C PRO A 340 -17.88 -10.45 9.11
N VAL A 341 -16.60 -10.46 9.35
CA VAL A 341 -15.73 -9.29 9.23
C VAL A 341 -14.90 -9.35 7.95
N LEU A 342 -14.36 -8.23 7.53
CA LEU A 342 -13.63 -8.13 6.26
C LEU A 342 -12.19 -8.61 6.39
N PHE A 343 -11.49 -8.17 7.42
CA PHE A 343 -10.05 -8.42 7.60
C PHE A 343 -9.74 -9.43 8.73
N PRO A 344 -8.67 -10.22 8.56
CA PRO A 344 -7.87 -10.36 7.35
C PRO A 344 -8.66 -11.03 6.23
N LYS A 345 -8.44 -10.65 4.96
CA LYS A 345 -8.98 -11.40 3.82
C LYS A 345 -8.39 -12.80 3.83
N LEU A 346 -9.23 -13.79 3.57
CA LEU A 346 -8.82 -15.19 3.55
C LEU A 346 -8.57 -15.65 2.12
N SER A 347 -7.45 -16.30 1.86
CA SER A 347 -7.16 -16.94 0.58
C SER A 347 -6.72 -18.38 0.81
N PHE A 348 -7.45 -19.31 0.24
CA PHE A 348 -7.21 -20.74 0.36
C PHE A 348 -6.45 -21.25 -0.86
N PHE A 349 -5.34 -21.92 -0.65
CA PHE A 349 -4.62 -22.63 -1.71
C PHE A 349 -5.25 -24.00 -1.94
N TYR A 350 -5.75 -24.20 -3.15
CA TYR A 350 -6.26 -25.50 -3.59
C TYR A 350 -5.22 -26.25 -4.40
N ASP A 351 -4.86 -27.44 -3.94
CA ASP A 351 -4.05 -28.41 -4.69
C ASP A 351 -4.86 -29.71 -4.81
N GLU A 352 -5.16 -30.14 -6.03
CA GLU A 352 -5.97 -31.33 -6.28
C GLU A 352 -5.36 -32.59 -5.65
N ASN A 353 -4.03 -32.67 -5.53
CA ASN A 353 -3.35 -33.79 -4.88
C ASN A 353 -3.58 -33.85 -3.38
N LEU A 354 -3.93 -32.75 -2.75
CA LEU A 354 -4.23 -32.64 -1.30
C LEU A 354 -5.73 -32.57 -1.02
N HIS A 355 -6.47 -31.84 -1.85
CA HIS A 355 -7.86 -31.43 -1.59
C HIS A 355 -8.89 -32.09 -2.54
N GLY A 356 -8.40 -32.82 -3.56
CA GLY A 356 -9.27 -33.51 -4.51
C GLY A 356 -10.06 -34.63 -3.84
N LYS A 357 -11.03 -35.18 -4.56
CA LYS A 357 -11.91 -36.25 -4.07
C LYS A 357 -11.10 -37.48 -3.57
N GLY A 358 -11.36 -37.90 -2.33
CA GLY A 358 -10.66 -39.01 -1.68
C GLY A 358 -9.24 -38.68 -1.22
N LYS A 359 -8.82 -37.40 -1.22
CA LYS A 359 -7.50 -36.96 -0.74
C LYS A 359 -7.52 -36.56 0.72
N GLN A 360 -6.31 -36.47 1.31
CA GLN A 360 -6.11 -36.25 2.75
C GLN A 360 -6.82 -35.03 3.30
N LEU A 361 -6.93 -33.95 2.55
CA LEU A 361 -7.50 -32.65 2.98
C LEU A 361 -8.79 -32.28 2.22
N GLU A 362 -9.50 -33.26 1.63
CA GLU A 362 -10.83 -33.05 1.02
C GLU A 362 -11.76 -32.37 2.01
N TRP A 363 -11.83 -32.87 3.24
CA TRP A 363 -12.65 -32.32 4.32
C TRP A 363 -12.35 -30.85 4.64
N LEU A 364 -11.09 -30.42 4.53
CA LEU A 364 -10.67 -29.02 4.78
C LEU A 364 -11.14 -28.11 3.63
N PHE A 365 -11.13 -28.61 2.41
CA PHE A 365 -11.68 -27.90 1.27
C PHE A 365 -13.19 -27.74 1.37
N ASP A 366 -13.91 -28.76 1.83
CA ASP A 366 -15.35 -28.67 2.10
C ASP A 366 -15.64 -27.61 3.18
N GLU A 367 -14.88 -27.56 4.28
CA GLU A 367 -14.98 -26.48 5.28
C GLU A 367 -14.74 -25.10 4.67
N ALA A 368 -13.77 -24.97 3.75
CA ALA A 368 -13.47 -23.72 3.07
C ALA A 368 -14.61 -23.29 2.13
N LEU A 369 -15.22 -24.22 1.40
CA LEU A 369 -16.40 -23.97 0.57
C LEU A 369 -17.60 -23.51 1.41
N GLU A 370 -17.89 -24.20 2.51
CA GLU A 370 -18.96 -23.79 3.43
C GLU A 370 -18.74 -22.38 4.00
N CYS A 371 -17.49 -22.06 4.37
CA CYS A 371 -17.14 -20.75 4.85
C CYS A 371 -17.35 -19.69 3.75
N SER A 372 -16.91 -19.96 2.54
CA SER A 372 -17.05 -19.05 1.40
C SER A 372 -18.50 -18.80 1.03
N MET A 373 -19.33 -19.82 1.01
CA MET A 373 -20.78 -19.70 0.78
C MET A 373 -21.47 -18.78 1.79
N LYS A 374 -21.00 -18.78 3.05
CA LYS A 374 -21.60 -17.98 4.11
C LYS A 374 -21.04 -16.56 4.22
N THR A 375 -19.77 -16.37 3.90
CA THR A 375 -19.04 -15.13 4.23
C THR A 375 -18.38 -14.46 3.03
N MET A 376 -18.50 -15.05 1.83
CA MET A 376 -17.79 -14.66 0.61
C MET A 376 -16.24 -14.81 0.68
N TYR A 377 -15.75 -15.47 1.72
CA TYR A 377 -14.32 -15.80 1.93
C TYR A 377 -14.19 -17.24 2.46
N PRO A 378 -13.12 -17.96 2.16
CA PRO A 378 -11.91 -17.52 1.44
C PRO A 378 -12.10 -17.37 -0.08
N ASP A 379 -11.22 -16.56 -0.70
CA ASP A 379 -10.91 -16.64 -2.13
C ASP A 379 -10.07 -17.91 -2.37
N PHE A 380 -10.29 -18.58 -3.53
CA PHE A 380 -9.54 -19.78 -3.88
C PHE A 380 -8.45 -19.50 -4.91
N ILE A 381 -7.25 -20.02 -4.64
CA ILE A 381 -6.11 -19.99 -5.56
C ILE A 381 -5.79 -21.43 -5.93
N SER A 382 -6.16 -21.85 -7.16
CA SER A 382 -5.81 -23.17 -7.64
C SER A 382 -4.32 -23.24 -7.95
N LEU A 383 -3.69 -24.29 -7.44
CA LEU A 383 -2.28 -24.65 -7.71
C LEU A 383 -2.18 -25.85 -8.67
N THR A 384 -3.32 -26.30 -9.21
CA THR A 384 -3.42 -27.38 -10.21
C THR A 384 -4.14 -26.89 -11.46
N GLY A 385 -3.94 -27.58 -12.57
CA GLY A 385 -4.45 -27.21 -13.88
C GLY A 385 -3.47 -26.34 -14.66
N ASP A 386 -3.99 -25.69 -15.72
CA ASP A 386 -3.26 -24.79 -16.57
C ASP A 386 -3.44 -23.35 -16.11
N GLY A 387 -2.37 -22.61 -16.00
CA GLY A 387 -2.41 -21.22 -15.59
C GLY A 387 -1.14 -20.79 -14.87
N TYR A 388 -1.10 -19.52 -14.52
CA TYR A 388 0.04 -18.85 -13.93
C TYR A 388 0.44 -19.42 -12.55
N ALA A 389 -0.49 -19.48 -11.60
CA ALA A 389 -0.19 -19.95 -10.25
C ALA A 389 0.20 -21.45 -10.22
N PRO A 390 -0.48 -22.37 -10.92
CA PRO A 390 -0.06 -23.75 -11.06
C PRO A 390 1.33 -23.91 -11.69
N THR A 391 1.63 -23.16 -12.74
CA THR A 391 2.92 -23.22 -13.44
C THR A 391 4.07 -22.86 -12.52
N ILE A 392 3.94 -21.77 -11.77
CA ILE A 392 4.97 -21.34 -10.81
C ILE A 392 5.09 -22.33 -9.65
N TYR A 393 3.98 -22.78 -9.10
CA TYR A 393 3.99 -23.73 -8.00
C TYR A 393 4.64 -25.07 -8.42
N LYS A 394 4.30 -25.58 -9.61
CA LYS A 394 4.88 -26.81 -10.17
C LYS A 394 6.39 -26.68 -10.41
N LYS A 395 6.83 -25.52 -10.92
CA LYS A 395 8.24 -25.30 -11.29
C LYS A 395 9.13 -25.00 -10.08
N TYR A 396 8.65 -24.23 -9.11
CA TYR A 396 9.47 -23.69 -8.03
C TYR A 396 9.07 -24.18 -6.64
N GLY A 397 7.96 -24.91 -6.49
CA GLY A 397 7.47 -25.43 -5.22
C GLY A 397 6.94 -24.33 -4.25
N VAL A 398 6.76 -23.10 -4.75
CA VAL A 398 6.36 -21.95 -3.94
C VAL A 398 5.00 -21.45 -4.44
N PRO A 399 3.95 -21.45 -3.58
CA PRO A 399 2.67 -20.86 -3.93
C PRO A 399 2.76 -19.33 -3.92
N ILE A 400 2.13 -18.69 -4.90
CA ILE A 400 2.09 -17.24 -5.00
C ILE A 400 0.81 -16.70 -4.38
N SER A 401 0.96 -15.81 -3.42
CA SER A 401 -0.15 -15.11 -2.79
C SER A 401 -0.69 -13.98 -3.67
N ARG A 402 -2.01 -13.75 -3.61
CA ARG A 402 -2.76 -12.84 -4.47
C ARG A 402 -2.53 -11.36 -4.20
N MET A 403 -2.18 -10.99 -2.98
CA MET A 403 -2.03 -9.60 -2.54
C MET A 403 -0.56 -9.27 -2.41
N GLY A 404 -0.03 -8.53 -3.34
CA GLY A 404 1.31 -8.02 -3.22
C GLY A 404 2.03 -7.97 -4.55
N CYS A 405 2.49 -6.77 -4.87
CA CYS A 405 3.30 -6.54 -6.07
C CYS A 405 4.79 -6.79 -5.82
N ILE A 406 5.20 -6.85 -4.55
CA ILE A 406 6.60 -7.03 -4.16
C ILE A 406 6.66 -8.03 -3.01
N SER A 407 7.32 -9.14 -3.22
CA SER A 407 7.69 -10.10 -2.18
C SER A 407 9.05 -9.72 -1.58
N LYS A 408 9.17 -9.82 -0.25
CA LYS A 408 10.47 -9.81 0.42
C LYS A 408 11.06 -11.22 0.52
N ASP A 409 10.28 -12.24 0.21
CA ASP A 409 10.79 -13.61 0.12
C ASP A 409 11.61 -13.76 -1.16
N GLU A 410 12.90 -13.95 -1.03
CA GLU A 410 13.83 -14.12 -2.14
C GLU A 410 13.42 -15.28 -3.06
N LYS A 411 12.85 -16.35 -2.51
CA LYS A 411 12.40 -17.51 -3.29
C LYS A 411 11.21 -17.16 -4.17
N VAL A 412 10.24 -16.43 -3.66
CA VAL A 412 9.07 -15.99 -4.44
C VAL A 412 9.49 -14.96 -5.48
N THR A 413 10.36 -14.02 -5.13
CA THR A 413 10.91 -13.04 -6.06
C THR A 413 11.72 -13.72 -7.16
N TYR A 414 12.58 -14.66 -6.79
CA TYR A 414 13.36 -15.44 -7.75
C TYR A 414 12.46 -16.27 -8.67
N ALA A 415 11.49 -16.99 -8.13
CA ALA A 415 10.53 -17.77 -8.90
C ALA A 415 9.75 -16.91 -9.91
N TRP A 416 9.36 -15.73 -9.51
CA TRP A 416 8.65 -14.77 -10.36
C TRP A 416 9.52 -14.24 -11.49
N THR A 417 10.74 -13.81 -11.16
CA THR A 417 11.71 -13.33 -12.14
C THR A 417 12.05 -14.42 -13.13
N LYS A 418 12.31 -15.62 -12.62
CA LYS A 418 12.63 -16.79 -13.46
C LYS A 418 11.48 -17.18 -14.39
N TYR A 419 10.24 -17.17 -13.88
CA TYR A 419 9.06 -17.41 -14.70
C TYR A 419 8.96 -16.42 -15.87
N LEU A 420 9.18 -15.13 -15.61
CA LEU A 420 9.14 -14.09 -16.64
C LEU A 420 10.27 -14.25 -17.67
N GLU A 421 11.46 -14.68 -17.24
CA GLU A 421 12.59 -14.96 -18.12
C GLU A 421 12.39 -16.18 -19.00
N ASP A 422 11.74 -17.24 -18.47
CA ASP A 422 11.60 -18.53 -19.11
C ASP A 422 10.33 -18.67 -19.97
N CYS A 423 9.44 -17.69 -19.95
CA CYS A 423 8.26 -17.72 -20.82
C CYS A 423 8.65 -17.48 -22.29
N GLU A 424 8.57 -18.53 -23.11
CA GLU A 424 8.95 -18.47 -24.52
C GLU A 424 7.80 -18.07 -25.45
N GLU A 425 6.54 -18.29 -25.02
CA GLU A 425 5.37 -18.00 -25.85
C GLU A 425 4.47 -16.91 -25.25
N PRO A 426 3.97 -15.98 -26.08
CA PRO A 426 3.03 -14.97 -25.63
C PRO A 426 1.68 -15.60 -25.30
N TYR A 427 1.15 -15.27 -24.14
CA TYR A 427 -0.20 -15.65 -23.77
C TYR A 427 -1.23 -14.89 -24.62
N THR A 428 -2.21 -15.62 -25.17
CA THR A 428 -3.31 -15.03 -25.96
C THR A 428 -4.37 -14.31 -25.13
N SER A 429 -4.22 -14.33 -23.81
CA SER A 429 -5.10 -13.65 -22.84
C SER A 429 -4.56 -12.28 -22.44
N ALA A 430 -5.36 -11.48 -21.73
CA ALA A 430 -4.94 -10.20 -21.15
C ALA A 430 -3.67 -10.31 -20.26
N ILE A 431 -3.41 -11.49 -19.67
CA ILE A 431 -2.20 -11.80 -18.91
C ILE A 431 -1.02 -11.99 -19.84
N GLY A 432 -1.20 -12.61 -21.00
CA GLY A 432 -0.17 -12.76 -22.02
C GLY A 432 0.24 -11.42 -22.62
N ASP A 433 -0.74 -10.57 -22.93
CA ASP A 433 -0.48 -9.22 -23.39
C ASP A 433 0.29 -8.38 -22.34
N LEU A 434 -0.02 -8.58 -21.06
CA LEU A 434 0.70 -7.94 -19.94
C LEU A 434 2.13 -8.50 -19.86
N TYR A 435 2.31 -9.79 -20.05
CA TYR A 435 3.61 -10.44 -20.05
C TYR A 435 4.51 -9.93 -21.19
N ASP A 436 4.00 -9.90 -22.41
CA ASP A 436 4.75 -9.36 -23.57
C ASP A 436 5.12 -7.91 -23.38
N CYS A 437 4.22 -7.18 -22.76
CA CYS A 437 4.41 -5.82 -22.33
C CYS A 437 5.55 -5.72 -21.32
N ILE A 438 5.54 -6.50 -20.26
CA ILE A 438 6.58 -6.51 -19.22
C ILE A 438 7.92 -7.00 -19.81
N LYS A 439 7.95 -8.07 -20.58
CA LYS A 439 9.15 -8.61 -21.21
C LYS A 439 9.82 -7.61 -22.15
N SER A 440 9.06 -6.98 -23.02
CA SER A 440 9.56 -5.98 -23.97
C SER A 440 10.13 -4.74 -23.27
N ASN A 441 9.65 -4.42 -22.08
CA ASN A 441 10.04 -3.24 -21.33
C ASN A 441 11.01 -3.51 -20.19
N MET A 442 11.09 -4.75 -19.69
CA MET A 442 12.08 -5.08 -18.65
C MET A 442 13.51 -4.81 -19.11
N ASN A 443 13.86 -5.16 -20.36
CA ASN A 443 15.19 -4.85 -20.90
C ASN A 443 15.43 -3.33 -20.95
N PHE A 444 14.44 -2.55 -21.32
CA PHE A 444 14.54 -1.08 -21.31
C PHE A 444 14.66 -0.54 -19.90
N VAL A 445 13.85 -1.02 -18.96
CA VAL A 445 13.90 -0.65 -17.55
C VAL A 445 15.23 -1.05 -16.92
N PHE A 446 15.71 -2.28 -17.14
CA PHE A 446 17.01 -2.74 -16.65
C PHE A 446 18.16 -1.93 -17.21
N ASN A 447 18.16 -1.61 -18.50
CA ASN A 447 19.20 -0.79 -19.12
C ASN A 447 19.20 0.65 -18.56
N LYS A 448 18.00 1.20 -18.30
CA LYS A 448 17.86 2.53 -17.71
C LYS A 448 18.29 2.53 -16.23
N ILE A 449 17.90 1.50 -15.46
CA ILE A 449 18.35 1.28 -14.07
C ILE A 449 19.88 1.14 -14.04
N ASN A 450 20.45 0.30 -14.88
CA ASN A 450 21.88 0.13 -14.97
C ASN A 450 22.60 1.42 -15.33
N SER A 451 22.09 2.20 -16.28
CA SER A 451 22.72 3.48 -16.65
C SER A 451 22.72 4.48 -15.51
N VAL A 452 21.63 4.58 -14.73
CA VAL A 452 21.54 5.46 -13.56
C VAL A 452 22.43 4.96 -12.42
N VAL A 453 22.41 3.64 -12.13
CA VAL A 453 23.28 3.05 -11.10
C VAL A 453 24.74 3.21 -11.45
N LEU A 454 25.14 2.97 -12.69
CA LEU A 454 26.51 3.16 -13.15
C LEU A 454 26.93 4.63 -13.07
N SER A 455 26.09 5.57 -13.51
CA SER A 455 26.36 7.01 -13.40
C SER A 455 26.58 7.45 -11.94
N ILE A 456 25.80 6.92 -10.99
CA ILE A 456 25.99 7.21 -9.56
C ILE A 456 27.24 6.53 -9.02
N LEU A 457 27.51 5.28 -9.42
CA LEU A 457 28.71 4.54 -9.01
C LEU A 457 30.00 5.23 -9.46
N ASP A 458 29.99 5.87 -10.63
CA ASP A 458 31.15 6.61 -11.15
C ASP A 458 31.48 7.86 -10.31
N THR A 459 30.51 8.39 -9.56
CA THR A 459 30.71 9.52 -8.64
C THR A 459 31.24 9.10 -7.26
N ILE A 460 31.26 7.80 -6.96
CA ILE A 460 31.68 7.27 -5.66
C ILE A 460 33.15 6.79 -5.76
N HIS A 461 34.07 7.51 -5.12
CA HIS A 461 35.50 7.18 -5.11
C HIS A 461 35.91 6.16 -4.05
N ASP A 462 35.04 5.87 -3.07
CA ASP A 462 35.28 4.90 -1.99
C ASP A 462 34.69 3.54 -2.36
N GLU A 463 35.55 2.55 -2.57
CA GLU A 463 35.14 1.20 -3.01
C GLU A 463 34.20 0.49 -2.01
N THR A 464 34.35 0.74 -0.70
CA THR A 464 33.48 0.16 0.33
C THR A 464 32.05 0.74 0.24
N LYS A 465 31.97 2.06 0.00
CA LYS A 465 30.69 2.74 -0.23
C LYS A 465 30.08 2.34 -1.57
N LYS A 466 30.91 2.16 -2.59
CA LYS A 466 30.53 1.70 -3.92
C LYS A 466 29.88 0.33 -3.88
N GLU A 467 30.47 -0.62 -3.14
CA GLU A 467 29.91 -1.96 -2.98
C GLU A 467 28.63 -1.97 -2.13
N LYS A 468 28.55 -1.16 -1.07
CA LYS A 468 27.32 -0.95 -0.30
C LYS A 468 26.21 -0.32 -1.17
N PHE A 469 26.57 0.58 -2.07
CA PHE A 469 25.62 1.18 -3.00
C PHE A 469 25.16 0.18 -4.07
N ARG A 470 26.05 -0.65 -4.62
CA ARG A 470 25.69 -1.75 -5.52
C ARG A 470 24.62 -2.65 -4.90
N LYS A 471 24.80 -3.07 -3.64
CA LYS A 471 23.85 -3.93 -2.94
C LYS A 471 22.53 -3.25 -2.58
N ARG A 472 22.53 -1.95 -2.28
CA ARG A 472 21.35 -1.18 -1.87
C ARG A 472 20.73 -0.35 -3.00
N GLY A 473 21.53 0.08 -3.95
CA GLY A 473 21.14 0.99 -5.03
C GLY A 473 20.06 0.45 -5.93
N TYR A 474 20.05 -0.85 -6.18
CA TYR A 474 18.99 -1.50 -6.95
C TYR A 474 17.63 -1.40 -6.24
N VAL A 475 17.58 -1.55 -4.91
CA VAL A 475 16.35 -1.44 -4.12
C VAL A 475 15.86 0.01 -4.07
N TRP A 476 16.78 0.98 -3.93
CA TRP A 476 16.44 2.40 -3.92
C TRP A 476 16.04 2.91 -5.30
N CYS A 477 16.77 2.50 -6.34
CA CYS A 477 16.43 2.83 -7.72
C CYS A 477 15.10 2.23 -8.15
N TYR A 478 14.69 1.06 -7.65
CA TYR A 478 13.41 0.45 -7.98
C TYR A 478 12.22 1.34 -7.57
N GLY A 479 12.23 1.94 -6.39
CA GLY A 479 11.17 2.85 -5.94
C GLY A 479 11.11 4.15 -6.75
N ASN A 480 12.27 4.78 -7.00
CA ASN A 480 12.34 6.02 -7.76
C ASN A 480 12.22 5.81 -9.28
N LEU A 481 12.64 4.65 -9.77
CA LEU A 481 12.55 4.31 -11.18
C LEU A 481 11.19 3.83 -11.62
N ILE A 482 10.35 3.30 -10.73
CA ILE A 482 8.94 3.09 -11.05
C ILE A 482 8.29 4.42 -11.44
N ASN A 483 8.65 5.52 -10.79
CA ASN A 483 8.15 6.85 -11.15
C ASN A 483 8.76 7.40 -12.45
N GLN A 484 10.06 7.17 -12.67
CA GLN A 484 10.72 7.51 -13.93
C GLN A 484 10.27 6.56 -15.06
N TRP A 485 10.14 5.28 -14.74
CA TRP A 485 9.61 4.25 -15.63
C TRP A 485 8.16 4.53 -16.03
N ALA A 486 7.31 5.04 -15.15
CA ALA A 486 5.97 5.46 -15.54
C ALA A 486 6.00 6.59 -16.59
N LYS A 487 7.02 7.46 -16.60
CA LYS A 487 7.23 8.48 -17.64
C LYS A 487 7.74 7.87 -18.94
N ASP A 488 8.77 7.03 -18.87
CA ASP A 488 9.45 6.46 -20.03
C ASP A 488 8.62 5.32 -20.65
N PHE A 489 7.88 4.58 -19.83
CA PHE A 489 6.87 3.58 -20.17
C PHE A 489 5.72 4.20 -20.97
N LYS A 490 5.36 5.45 -20.71
CA LYS A 490 4.39 6.20 -21.48
C LYS A 490 4.83 6.49 -22.91
N GLU A 491 6.08 6.83 -23.11
CA GLU A 491 6.60 7.06 -24.47
C GLU A 491 6.67 5.77 -25.29
N PHE A 492 7.01 4.69 -24.66
CA PHE A 492 7.03 3.36 -25.27
C PHE A 492 5.61 2.86 -25.59
N TYR A 493 4.66 3.08 -24.65
CA TYR A 493 3.26 2.61 -24.79
C TYR A 493 2.39 3.48 -25.68
N LYS A 494 2.79 4.67 -26.04
CA LYS A 494 2.08 5.50 -27.04
C LYS A 494 1.77 4.74 -28.34
N ARG A 495 2.39 3.60 -28.57
CA ARG A 495 2.31 2.94 -29.87
C ARG A 495 1.38 1.73 -29.98
N LYS A 496 1.08 0.91 -28.99
CA LYS A 496 0.16 -0.26 -29.20
C LYS A 496 -0.40 -0.99 -27.96
N VAL A 497 0.13 -0.87 -26.77
CA VAL A 497 -0.15 -1.83 -25.68
C VAL A 497 -0.93 -1.24 -24.51
N TRP A 498 -0.98 0.08 -24.39
CA TRP A 498 -1.65 0.79 -23.31
C TRP A 498 -3.11 0.37 -23.08
N ASN A 499 -3.85 0.11 -24.14
CA ASN A 499 -5.24 -0.35 -24.04
C ASN A 499 -5.42 -1.78 -23.53
N ARG A 500 -4.36 -2.58 -23.49
CA ARG A 500 -4.38 -3.99 -23.11
C ARG A 500 -3.79 -4.26 -21.72
N CYS A 501 -2.88 -3.41 -21.25
CA CYS A 501 -2.24 -3.53 -19.94
C CYS A 501 -3.02 -2.90 -18.78
N SER A 502 -4.29 -2.67 -18.93
CA SER A 502 -5.14 -1.98 -17.96
C SER A 502 -5.34 -2.70 -16.62
N ALA A 503 -4.98 -3.99 -16.54
CA ALA A 503 -5.30 -4.82 -15.39
C ALA A 503 -4.50 -4.50 -14.11
N CYS A 504 -3.24 -4.02 -14.24
CA CYS A 504 -2.38 -3.76 -13.06
C CYS A 504 -2.28 -2.30 -12.67
N PHE A 505 -2.41 -1.35 -13.63
CA PHE A 505 -2.18 0.06 -13.38
C PHE A 505 -3.27 0.99 -13.94
N LEU A 506 -4.10 0.49 -14.84
CA LEU A 506 -5.09 1.27 -15.55
C LEU A 506 -6.39 0.48 -15.70
N LYS A 507 -7.48 1.07 -15.36
CA LYS A 507 -8.80 0.57 -15.67
C LYS A 507 -9.43 1.50 -16.71
N LYS A 508 -9.89 0.91 -17.81
CA LYS A 508 -10.82 1.58 -18.70
C LYS A 508 -12.16 1.63 -17.99
N GLY A 509 -12.71 2.81 -17.74
CA GLY A 509 -14.07 2.97 -17.26
C GLY A 509 -15.08 2.47 -18.28
#